data_6bd75b155789cf82ee957440ca2c4eb2
#
_entry.id   6bd75b155789cf82ee957440ca2c4eb2
#
_cell.length_a   1.000
_cell.length_b   1.000
_cell.length_c   1.000
_cell.angle_alpha   90.00
_cell.angle_beta   90.00
_cell.angle_gamma   90.00
#
_symmetry.space_group_name_H-M   'P 1'
#
loop_
_entity.id
_entity.type
_entity.pdbx_description
1 polymer ?
#
loop_
_entity_poly.entity_id
_entity_poly.type
_entity_poly.pdbx_seq_one_letter_code
_entity_poly.pdbx_strand_id
1 'polypeptide(L)'
;PLYVGRGGNMGDRPGNFAIQNSDLVLSIGSRLSIRQVGYNYKTWARAAYVIVNDIDEEELKKPSVHVDMPVHADAADLLAVLDQCLDQVLEAEKDTLPDSLSEPGKKQVFTYGEGLKGMTWNETCAMWKKKYPVVQKKHWEQGEEKAANVYAAVQAISNRLKEGQITVVGNGSACVVGGHAQIIKKGQRFISNSAVASMGYDLPAAIGIWAASRKDGAYSMGAAREGEDVILITGDGSIQMNLQELQTIIHHKMGIKIFIINNGGYHSIRQTQKNFFGEPLVGVGYDSGDLSFPDMEKLSAAYGYPYVRAEHNGQLAEAVEKTLAMEGPVICEIIVSTDQNFEPKSSAKRLPDGTLVSPPLEDMAPFLPDEEMDENMIIPRIKG
;
A
#
# COMPACT_ATOMS: atom_id res chain seq x y z
N PRO A 1 12.62 -2.65 -11.86
CA PRO A 1 12.00 -3.20 -13.09
C PRO A 1 11.19 -4.47 -12.83
N LEU A 2 11.60 -5.33 -11.83
CA LEU A 2 10.93 -6.59 -11.52
C LEU A 2 9.78 -6.47 -10.48
N TYR A 3 9.57 -5.30 -9.90
CA TYR A 3 8.47 -5.08 -8.97
C TYR A 3 7.12 -5.16 -9.71
N VAL A 4 6.29 -6.12 -9.32
CA VAL A 4 4.99 -6.38 -9.95
C VAL A 4 3.87 -5.61 -9.25
N GLY A 5 3.84 -5.66 -7.92
CA GLY A 5 2.80 -5.05 -7.11
C GLY A 5 2.89 -5.47 -5.65
N ARG A 6 1.87 -5.12 -4.87
CA ARG A 6 1.74 -5.49 -3.46
C ARG A 6 0.73 -6.62 -3.30
N GLY A 7 1.14 -7.72 -2.66
CA GLY A 7 0.24 -8.80 -2.30
C GLY A 7 -0.56 -8.50 -1.04
N GLY A 8 -1.69 -9.19 -0.88
CA GLY A 8 -2.49 -9.16 0.33
C GLY A 8 -3.88 -8.55 0.17
N ASN A 9 -4.61 -8.47 1.27
CA ASN A 9 -5.99 -7.97 1.29
C ASN A 9 -6.11 -6.45 1.02
N MET A 10 -5.02 -5.73 1.18
CA MET A 10 -4.84 -4.33 0.79
C MET A 10 -3.77 -4.19 -0.31
N GLY A 11 -3.53 -5.26 -1.04
CA GLY A 11 -2.64 -5.29 -2.18
C GLY A 11 -3.35 -4.86 -3.47
N ASP A 12 -2.61 -4.91 -4.55
CA ASP A 12 -3.13 -4.68 -5.89
C ASP A 12 -3.35 -6.02 -6.64
N ARG A 13 -4.10 -5.97 -7.76
CA ARG A 13 -4.36 -7.16 -8.55
C ARG A 13 -3.09 -7.80 -9.11
N PRO A 14 -2.15 -7.05 -9.71
CA PRO A 14 -0.92 -7.64 -10.22
C PRO A 14 -0.10 -8.37 -9.16
N GLY A 15 0.07 -7.80 -7.98
CA GLY A 15 0.77 -8.41 -6.87
C GLY A 15 0.09 -9.70 -6.40
N ASN A 16 -1.24 -9.68 -6.26
CA ASN A 16 -2.00 -10.87 -5.87
C ASN A 16 -2.01 -11.94 -6.97
N PHE A 17 -2.17 -11.59 -8.24
CA PHE A 17 -2.04 -12.55 -9.33
C PHE A 17 -0.65 -13.21 -9.36
N ALA A 18 0.41 -12.43 -9.15
CA ALA A 18 1.77 -12.97 -9.12
C ALA A 18 1.95 -13.98 -7.99
N ILE A 19 1.56 -13.66 -6.76
CA ILE A 19 1.67 -14.57 -5.62
C ILE A 19 0.84 -15.85 -5.84
N GLN A 20 -0.41 -15.68 -6.26
CA GLN A 20 -1.34 -16.81 -6.36
C GLN A 20 -1.02 -17.77 -7.52
N ASN A 21 -0.37 -17.27 -8.58
CA ASN A 21 0.01 -18.07 -9.75
C ASN A 21 1.45 -18.56 -9.70
N SER A 22 2.24 -18.20 -8.67
CA SER A 22 3.63 -18.64 -8.54
C SER A 22 3.72 -20.14 -8.24
N ASP A 23 4.75 -20.79 -8.76
CA ASP A 23 5.19 -22.14 -8.39
C ASP A 23 6.21 -22.14 -7.24
N LEU A 24 6.88 -21.00 -7.02
CA LEU A 24 7.79 -20.75 -5.90
C LEU A 24 7.52 -19.40 -5.27
N VAL A 25 7.39 -19.35 -3.95
CA VAL A 25 7.33 -18.13 -3.16
C VAL A 25 8.41 -18.14 -2.10
N LEU A 26 9.28 -17.15 -2.14
CA LEU A 26 10.27 -16.87 -1.10
C LEU A 26 9.83 -15.64 -0.30
N SER A 27 9.47 -15.84 0.95
CA SER A 27 9.10 -14.78 1.90
C SER A 27 10.28 -14.49 2.83
N ILE A 28 10.78 -13.26 2.84
CA ILE A 28 11.94 -12.85 3.64
C ILE A 28 11.52 -11.79 4.64
N GLY A 29 11.58 -12.08 5.95
CA GLY A 29 11.34 -11.16 7.07
C GLY A 29 9.96 -10.48 7.05
N SER A 30 8.94 -11.07 6.38
CA SER A 30 7.67 -10.40 6.13
C SER A 30 6.57 -10.76 7.12
N ARG A 31 6.81 -11.73 8.02
CA ARG A 31 5.85 -12.25 9.00
C ARG A 31 4.59 -12.87 8.40
N LEU A 32 4.23 -12.64 7.15
CA LEU A 32 3.02 -13.12 6.46
C LEU A 32 1.75 -12.94 7.32
N SER A 33 1.50 -11.71 7.74
CA SER A 33 0.31 -11.35 8.51
C SER A 33 -0.95 -11.46 7.67
N ILE A 34 -2.13 -11.39 8.31
CA ILE A 34 -3.43 -11.38 7.62
C ILE A 34 -3.54 -10.30 6.54
N ARG A 35 -2.77 -9.21 6.66
CA ARG A 35 -2.69 -8.15 5.64
C ARG A 35 -2.08 -8.65 4.34
N GLN A 36 -1.17 -9.61 4.40
CA GLN A 36 -0.47 -10.18 3.24
C GLN A 36 -1.14 -11.45 2.72
N VAL A 37 -1.66 -12.31 3.61
CA VAL A 37 -2.22 -13.61 3.20
C VAL A 37 -3.73 -13.60 3.04
N GLY A 38 -4.39 -12.52 3.49
CA GLY A 38 -5.85 -12.37 3.40
C GLY A 38 -6.61 -13.17 4.44
N TYR A 39 -7.94 -13.03 4.42
CA TYR A 39 -8.83 -13.73 5.36
C TYR A 39 -8.97 -15.21 5.02
N ASN A 40 -8.94 -15.57 3.74
CA ASN A 40 -8.91 -16.95 3.27
C ASN A 40 -7.46 -17.43 3.09
N TYR A 41 -6.68 -17.35 4.17
CA TYR A 41 -5.24 -17.63 4.18
C TYR A 41 -4.86 -19.03 3.72
N LYS A 42 -5.78 -20.00 3.82
CA LYS A 42 -5.55 -21.38 3.32
C LYS A 42 -5.41 -21.46 1.81
N THR A 43 -5.87 -20.45 1.09
CA THR A 43 -5.77 -20.38 -0.37
C THR A 43 -4.57 -19.58 -0.85
N TRP A 44 -3.81 -18.98 0.07
CA TRP A 44 -2.65 -18.17 -0.26
C TRP A 44 -1.53 -19.03 -0.82
N ALA A 45 -0.99 -18.61 -1.98
CA ALA A 45 0.11 -19.28 -2.68
C ALA A 45 -0.08 -20.82 -2.81
N ARG A 46 -1.33 -21.26 -3.00
CA ARG A 46 -1.78 -22.67 -2.86
C ARG A 46 -1.10 -23.66 -3.82
N ALA A 47 -0.50 -23.17 -4.89
CA ALA A 47 0.21 -24.01 -5.87
C ALA A 47 1.75 -23.87 -5.77
N ALA A 48 2.24 -22.98 -4.92
CA ALA A 48 3.67 -22.70 -4.80
C ALA A 48 4.34 -23.60 -3.77
N TYR A 49 5.62 -23.90 -3.99
CA TYR A 49 6.55 -24.27 -2.95
C TYR A 49 6.92 -23.02 -2.15
N VAL A 50 6.65 -23.03 -0.84
CA VAL A 50 6.75 -21.84 0.00
C VAL A 50 7.94 -21.93 0.93
N ILE A 51 8.91 -21.03 0.71
CA ILE A 51 10.08 -20.83 1.57
C ILE A 51 9.82 -19.59 2.42
N VAL A 52 9.88 -19.72 3.74
CA VAL A 52 9.67 -18.59 4.66
C VAL A 52 10.90 -18.40 5.54
N ASN A 53 11.48 -17.22 5.46
CA ASN A 53 12.51 -16.79 6.39
C ASN A 53 11.92 -15.79 7.37
N ASP A 54 12.15 -16.04 8.64
CA ASP A 54 11.87 -15.10 9.73
C ASP A 54 12.90 -15.27 10.85
N ILE A 55 13.15 -14.20 11.61
CA ILE A 55 14.01 -14.24 12.79
C ILE A 55 13.26 -14.80 14.02
N ASP A 56 11.94 -14.78 13.97
CA ASP A 56 11.07 -15.33 15.00
C ASP A 56 10.63 -16.75 14.62
N GLU A 57 11.11 -17.73 15.36
CA GLU A 57 10.81 -19.14 15.14
C GLU A 57 9.30 -19.45 15.25
N GLU A 58 8.56 -18.71 16.06
CA GLU A 58 7.12 -18.92 16.24
C GLU A 58 6.32 -18.48 15.00
N GLU A 59 6.82 -17.47 14.27
CA GLU A 59 6.22 -17.07 12.99
C GLU A 59 6.37 -18.19 11.92
N LEU A 60 7.43 -18.98 11.99
CA LEU A 60 7.64 -20.12 11.08
C LEU A 60 6.74 -21.33 11.40
N LYS A 61 6.22 -21.43 12.62
CA LYS A 61 5.39 -22.55 13.11
C LYS A 61 3.89 -22.26 13.07
N LYS A 62 3.48 -21.02 12.75
CA LYS A 62 2.07 -20.66 12.79
C LYS A 62 1.24 -21.48 11.79
N PRO A 63 0.00 -21.91 12.17
CA PRO A 63 -0.80 -22.81 11.34
C PRO A 63 -1.57 -22.12 10.22
N SER A 64 -1.44 -20.79 10.09
CA SER A 64 -2.22 -20.00 9.14
C SER A 64 -1.72 -20.08 7.70
N VAL A 65 -0.44 -20.36 7.50
CA VAL A 65 0.19 -20.45 6.18
C VAL A 65 0.93 -21.78 6.10
N HIS A 66 0.81 -22.47 4.97
CA HIS A 66 1.68 -23.65 4.76
C HIS A 66 3.10 -23.15 4.45
N VAL A 67 4.08 -23.84 5.01
CA VAL A 67 5.50 -23.57 4.82
C VAL A 67 6.16 -24.88 4.48
N ASP A 68 6.74 -24.96 3.26
CA ASP A 68 7.44 -26.16 2.82
C ASP A 68 8.90 -26.16 3.33
N MET A 69 9.52 -24.98 3.38
CA MET A 69 10.88 -24.80 3.88
C MET A 69 10.97 -23.60 4.83
N PRO A 70 10.99 -23.82 6.15
CA PRO A 70 11.25 -22.76 7.12
C PRO A 70 12.76 -22.46 7.19
N VAL A 71 13.13 -21.18 7.23
CA VAL A 71 14.50 -20.69 7.39
C VAL A 71 14.56 -19.74 8.58
N HIS A 72 15.00 -20.23 9.72
CA HIS A 72 15.17 -19.44 10.94
C HIS A 72 16.55 -18.73 10.90
N ALA A 73 16.57 -17.51 10.40
CA ALA A 73 17.79 -16.72 10.27
C ALA A 73 17.45 -15.21 10.15
N ASP A 74 18.44 -14.37 10.43
CA ASP A 74 18.36 -12.96 10.06
C ASP A 74 18.24 -12.82 8.53
N ALA A 75 17.43 -11.90 8.07
CA ALA A 75 17.20 -11.69 6.64
C ALA A 75 18.46 -11.25 5.88
N ALA A 76 19.34 -10.47 6.52
CA ALA A 76 20.59 -10.04 5.91
C ALA A 76 21.55 -11.23 5.73
N ASP A 77 21.62 -12.14 6.71
CA ASP A 77 22.44 -13.35 6.63
C ASP A 77 21.94 -14.28 5.52
N LEU A 78 20.62 -14.49 5.43
CA LEU A 78 20.03 -15.26 4.34
C LEU A 78 20.36 -14.67 2.98
N LEU A 79 20.18 -13.36 2.81
CA LEU A 79 20.47 -12.69 1.54
C LEU A 79 21.93 -12.80 1.15
N ALA A 80 22.87 -12.67 2.10
CA ALA A 80 24.30 -12.82 1.84
C ALA A 80 24.66 -14.25 1.38
N VAL A 81 24.07 -15.28 2.00
CA VAL A 81 24.27 -16.68 1.61
C VAL A 81 23.66 -16.95 0.24
N LEU A 82 22.45 -16.46 -0.03
CA LEU A 82 21.80 -16.62 -1.33
C LEU A 82 22.63 -16.01 -2.47
N ASP A 83 23.16 -14.80 -2.26
CA ASP A 83 24.00 -14.11 -3.24
C ASP A 83 25.24 -14.95 -3.58
N GLN A 84 25.96 -15.44 -2.57
CA GLN A 84 27.13 -16.32 -2.74
C GLN A 84 26.77 -17.64 -3.44
N CYS A 85 25.66 -18.29 -3.05
CA CYS A 85 25.24 -19.54 -3.65
C CYS A 85 24.80 -19.36 -5.12
N LEU A 86 24.11 -18.28 -5.44
CA LEU A 86 23.69 -17.99 -6.81
C LEU A 86 24.89 -17.75 -7.72
N ASP A 87 25.90 -17.01 -7.26
CA ASP A 87 27.12 -16.80 -8.01
C ASP A 87 27.85 -18.15 -8.30
N GLN A 88 27.96 -19.03 -7.29
CA GLN A 88 28.56 -20.34 -7.44
C GLN A 88 27.81 -21.25 -8.42
N VAL A 89 26.46 -21.27 -8.33
CA VAL A 89 25.62 -22.06 -9.23
C VAL A 89 25.74 -21.54 -10.66
N LEU A 90 25.66 -20.23 -10.86
CA LEU A 90 25.79 -19.60 -12.18
C LEU A 90 27.17 -19.83 -12.78
N GLU A 91 28.23 -19.86 -11.96
CA GLU A 91 29.57 -20.20 -12.45
C GLU A 91 29.74 -21.68 -12.79
N ALA A 92 29.21 -22.58 -11.94
CA ALA A 92 29.29 -24.04 -12.15
C ALA A 92 28.47 -24.52 -13.37
N GLU A 93 27.36 -23.84 -13.66
CA GLU A 93 26.42 -24.19 -14.72
C GLU A 93 26.68 -23.43 -16.05
N LYS A 94 27.70 -22.58 -16.13
CA LYS A 94 28.02 -21.80 -17.34
C LYS A 94 28.07 -22.67 -18.62
N ASP A 95 28.51 -23.94 -18.50
CA ASP A 95 28.62 -24.87 -19.62
C ASP A 95 27.41 -25.81 -19.76
N THR A 96 26.49 -25.83 -18.77
CA THR A 96 25.33 -26.75 -18.71
C THR A 96 23.99 -26.05 -18.67
N LEU A 97 23.97 -24.77 -18.37
CA LEU A 97 22.75 -23.98 -18.43
C LEU A 97 22.21 -23.97 -19.87
N PRO A 98 20.91 -24.24 -20.07
CA PRO A 98 20.29 -24.03 -21.36
C PRO A 98 20.62 -22.61 -21.84
N ASP A 99 20.92 -22.47 -23.14
CA ASP A 99 21.19 -21.15 -23.77
C ASP A 99 20.19 -20.04 -23.40
N SER A 100 18.99 -20.41 -22.97
CA SER A 100 17.96 -19.53 -22.47
C SER A 100 18.29 -18.80 -21.18
N LEU A 101 19.22 -19.30 -20.36
CA LEU A 101 19.66 -18.67 -19.11
C LEU A 101 21.02 -17.99 -19.23
N SER A 102 21.84 -18.42 -20.22
CA SER A 102 23.21 -17.91 -20.42
C SER A 102 23.28 -16.60 -21.22
N GLU A 103 22.21 -16.20 -21.90
CA GLU A 103 22.17 -14.94 -22.67
C GLU A 103 21.12 -13.98 -22.13
N PRO A 104 21.49 -12.74 -21.77
CA PRO A 104 20.51 -11.71 -21.44
C PRO A 104 19.59 -11.47 -22.64
N GLY A 105 18.33 -11.91 -22.54
CA GLY A 105 17.30 -11.68 -23.56
C GLY A 105 16.71 -12.91 -24.22
N LYS A 106 17.19 -14.13 -24.00
CA LYS A 106 16.47 -15.35 -24.43
C LYS A 106 15.30 -15.64 -23.50
N LYS A 107 14.12 -15.81 -24.09
CA LYS A 107 12.85 -16.01 -23.39
C LYS A 107 12.69 -17.45 -22.95
N GLN A 108 12.60 -17.68 -21.64
CA GLN A 108 12.07 -18.93 -21.11
C GLN A 108 10.54 -18.88 -21.29
N VAL A 109 10.02 -19.63 -22.25
CA VAL A 109 8.59 -19.69 -22.54
C VAL A 109 7.96 -20.78 -21.68
N PHE A 110 7.19 -20.39 -20.69
CA PHE A 110 6.31 -21.29 -19.96
C PHE A 110 4.96 -21.34 -20.66
N THR A 111 4.41 -22.52 -20.89
CA THR A 111 3.08 -22.72 -21.46
C THR A 111 2.06 -22.85 -20.34
N TYR A 112 1.47 -21.75 -19.95
CA TYR A 112 0.39 -21.71 -18.99
C TYR A 112 -0.89 -21.21 -19.66
N GLY A 113 -2.06 -21.73 -19.30
CA GLY A 113 -3.39 -21.32 -19.72
C GLY A 113 -3.54 -20.63 -21.10
N GLU A 114 -4.72 -20.48 -21.64
CA GLU A 114 -4.85 -19.89 -22.99
C GLU A 114 -4.48 -18.41 -23.06
N GLY A 115 -4.78 -17.62 -22.03
CA GLY A 115 -4.50 -16.18 -21.98
C GLY A 115 -3.03 -15.80 -21.78
N LEU A 116 -2.19 -16.75 -21.32
CA LEU A 116 -0.79 -16.53 -21.01
C LEU A 116 0.16 -17.37 -21.88
N LYS A 117 -0.36 -18.04 -22.86
CA LYS A 117 0.36 -18.95 -23.75
C LYS A 117 1.44 -18.21 -24.54
N GLY A 118 2.67 -18.69 -24.44
CA GLY A 118 3.83 -18.10 -25.12
C GLY A 118 4.42 -16.86 -24.45
N MET A 119 3.93 -16.46 -23.29
CA MET A 119 4.52 -15.39 -22.48
C MET A 119 5.47 -15.95 -21.44
N THR A 120 6.59 -15.26 -21.19
CA THR A 120 7.45 -15.54 -20.03
C THR A 120 6.78 -15.03 -18.76
N TRP A 121 7.24 -15.50 -17.58
CA TRP A 121 6.76 -14.99 -16.29
C TRP A 121 6.88 -13.45 -16.16
N ASN A 122 8.01 -12.89 -16.60
CA ASN A 122 8.21 -11.44 -16.56
C ASN A 122 7.26 -10.68 -17.48
N GLU A 123 6.97 -11.20 -18.67
CA GLU A 123 6.00 -10.63 -19.59
C GLU A 123 4.59 -10.72 -19.03
N THR A 124 4.23 -11.83 -18.40
CA THR A 124 2.95 -12.03 -17.72
C THR A 124 2.77 -11.00 -16.60
N CYS A 125 3.75 -10.87 -15.72
CA CYS A 125 3.73 -9.88 -14.64
C CYS A 125 3.63 -8.43 -15.17
N ALA A 126 4.36 -8.12 -16.24
CA ALA A 126 4.32 -6.81 -16.88
C ALA A 126 2.95 -6.54 -17.52
N MET A 127 2.33 -7.55 -18.12
CA MET A 127 0.97 -7.48 -18.68
C MET A 127 -0.05 -7.19 -17.57
N TRP A 128 -0.05 -7.93 -16.47
CA TRP A 128 -0.93 -7.65 -15.34
C TRP A 128 -0.78 -6.22 -14.81
N LYS A 129 0.46 -5.78 -14.64
CA LYS A 129 0.77 -4.42 -14.17
C LYS A 129 0.23 -3.34 -15.11
N LYS A 130 0.30 -3.58 -16.42
CA LYS A 130 -0.24 -2.67 -17.43
C LYS A 130 -1.77 -2.71 -17.51
N LYS A 131 -2.37 -3.90 -17.38
CA LYS A 131 -3.83 -4.12 -17.48
C LYS A 131 -4.57 -3.57 -16.26
N TYR A 132 -3.96 -3.67 -15.06
CA TYR A 132 -4.58 -3.32 -13.79
C TYR A 132 -3.80 -2.25 -13.01
N PRO A 133 -3.61 -1.05 -13.54
CA PRO A 133 -2.98 0.02 -12.78
C PRO A 133 -3.86 0.40 -11.59
N VAL A 134 -3.23 0.63 -10.43
CA VAL A 134 -3.93 1.06 -9.21
C VAL A 134 -4.62 2.40 -9.42
N VAL A 135 -3.86 3.39 -9.88
CA VAL A 135 -4.42 4.69 -10.21
C VAL A 135 -4.80 4.70 -11.69
N GLN A 136 -6.10 4.74 -11.93
CA GLN A 136 -6.69 4.67 -13.27
C GLN A 136 -7.02 6.07 -13.80
N LYS A 137 -7.20 6.18 -15.12
CA LYS A 137 -7.57 7.42 -15.79
C LYS A 137 -8.85 8.04 -15.21
N LYS A 138 -9.85 7.21 -14.89
CA LYS A 138 -11.11 7.65 -14.24
C LYS A 138 -10.92 8.39 -12.93
N HIS A 139 -9.82 8.12 -12.17
CA HIS A 139 -9.54 8.80 -10.90
C HIS A 139 -9.09 10.26 -11.11
N TRP A 140 -8.51 10.55 -12.27
CA TRP A 140 -8.07 11.89 -12.64
C TRP A 140 -9.14 12.70 -13.39
N GLU A 141 -10.03 12.03 -14.10
CA GLU A 141 -11.04 12.64 -14.98
C GLU A 141 -12.32 13.07 -14.25
N GLN A 142 -12.25 13.34 -12.96
CA GLN A 142 -13.35 13.94 -12.22
C GLN A 142 -13.43 15.44 -12.55
N GLY A 143 -14.65 15.91 -12.86
CA GLY A 143 -14.89 17.34 -13.08
C GLY A 143 -14.68 18.18 -11.81
N GLU A 144 -14.48 19.48 -11.99
CA GLU A 144 -14.21 20.43 -10.90
C GLU A 144 -15.39 20.60 -9.96
N GLU A 145 -16.57 20.18 -10.36
CA GLU A 145 -17.79 20.15 -9.52
C GLU A 145 -17.78 19.05 -8.46
N LYS A 146 -16.82 18.12 -8.55
CA LYS A 146 -16.65 17.00 -7.60
C LYS A 146 -15.41 17.19 -6.74
N ALA A 147 -15.54 16.81 -5.48
CA ALA A 147 -14.40 16.72 -4.58
C ALA A 147 -13.29 15.84 -5.20
N ALA A 148 -12.03 16.08 -4.83
CA ALA A 148 -10.90 15.36 -5.39
C ALA A 148 -11.01 13.84 -5.20
N ASN A 149 -10.41 13.08 -6.10
CA ASN A 149 -10.28 11.65 -5.95
C ASN A 149 -9.09 11.31 -5.04
N VAL A 150 -9.29 10.47 -4.04
CA VAL A 150 -8.22 10.14 -3.07
C VAL A 150 -7.03 9.42 -3.71
N TYR A 151 -7.24 8.60 -4.78
CA TYR A 151 -6.14 7.96 -5.52
C TYR A 151 -5.33 8.98 -6.32
N ALA A 152 -6.01 9.93 -6.96
CA ALA A 152 -5.36 11.04 -7.65
C ALA A 152 -4.58 11.91 -6.66
N ALA A 153 -5.13 12.20 -5.49
CA ALA A 153 -4.49 12.99 -4.43
C ALA A 153 -3.19 12.33 -3.94
N VAL A 154 -3.22 11.06 -3.58
CA VAL A 154 -2.03 10.33 -3.12
C VAL A 154 -0.99 10.22 -4.24
N GLN A 155 -1.40 9.99 -5.49
CA GLN A 155 -0.47 9.96 -6.62
C GLN A 155 0.13 11.34 -6.90
N ALA A 156 -0.64 12.42 -6.78
CA ALA A 156 -0.13 13.79 -6.93
C ALA A 156 0.97 14.11 -5.90
N ILE A 157 0.77 13.71 -4.64
CA ILE A 157 1.77 13.82 -3.58
C ILE A 157 2.99 12.97 -3.96
N SER A 158 2.80 11.67 -4.18
CA SER A 158 3.86 10.70 -4.41
C SER A 158 4.78 11.06 -5.59
N ASN A 159 4.19 11.52 -6.69
CA ASN A 159 4.94 11.91 -7.89
C ASN A 159 5.93 13.06 -7.64
N ARG A 160 5.63 13.95 -6.67
CA ARG A 160 6.42 15.15 -6.36
C ARG A 160 7.43 14.93 -5.24
N LEU A 161 7.37 13.81 -4.54
CA LEU A 161 8.34 13.50 -3.50
C LEU A 161 9.72 13.22 -4.10
N LYS A 162 10.77 13.63 -3.38
CA LYS A 162 12.17 13.41 -3.75
C LYS A 162 12.63 11.99 -3.35
N GLU A 163 13.71 11.53 -3.95
CA GLU A 163 14.44 10.35 -3.46
C GLU A 163 14.88 10.56 -2.01
N GLY A 164 14.87 9.51 -1.20
CA GLY A 164 15.26 9.55 0.20
C GLY A 164 14.18 10.05 1.17
N GLN A 165 13.14 10.77 0.73
CA GLN A 165 12.10 11.27 1.62
C GLN A 165 11.33 10.17 2.33
N ILE A 166 10.94 10.43 3.57
CA ILE A 166 10.14 9.48 4.37
C ILE A 166 8.69 9.94 4.39
N THR A 167 7.80 9.01 4.06
CA THR A 167 6.35 9.20 4.16
C THR A 167 5.80 8.38 5.32
N VAL A 168 5.05 9.03 6.20
CA VAL A 168 4.27 8.40 7.26
C VAL A 168 2.80 8.48 6.89
N VAL A 169 2.06 7.40 7.09
CA VAL A 169 0.62 7.40 6.81
C VAL A 169 -0.19 7.01 8.04
N GLY A 170 -1.29 7.73 8.24
CA GLY A 170 -2.32 7.42 9.22
C GLY A 170 -3.20 6.26 8.80
N ASN A 171 -4.10 5.86 9.67
CA ASN A 171 -5.08 4.81 9.37
C ASN A 171 -6.19 5.30 8.42
N GLY A 172 -7.05 4.39 7.97
CA GLY A 172 -8.16 4.68 7.06
C GLY A 172 -7.70 4.92 5.62
N SER A 173 -8.26 5.93 4.95
CA SER A 173 -7.97 6.23 3.55
C SER A 173 -6.48 6.51 3.30
N ALA A 174 -5.80 7.19 4.21
CA ALA A 174 -4.37 7.47 4.11
C ALA A 174 -3.52 6.19 4.06
N CYS A 175 -3.82 5.20 4.91
CA CYS A 175 -3.12 3.91 4.93
C CYS A 175 -3.47 3.06 3.70
N VAL A 176 -4.77 2.90 3.42
CA VAL A 176 -5.23 2.01 2.34
C VAL A 176 -4.79 2.54 0.98
N VAL A 177 -5.15 3.77 0.66
CA VAL A 177 -4.81 4.36 -0.65
C VAL A 177 -3.33 4.71 -0.73
N GLY A 178 -2.71 5.16 0.37
CA GLY A 178 -1.26 5.31 0.45
C GLY A 178 -0.54 4.00 0.15
N GLY A 179 -0.97 2.91 0.77
CA GLY A 179 -0.47 1.56 0.47
C GLY A 179 -0.64 1.16 -0.99
N HIS A 180 -1.73 1.53 -1.64
CA HIS A 180 -2.01 1.21 -3.03
C HIS A 180 -1.26 2.11 -4.03
N ALA A 181 -1.37 3.43 -3.87
CA ALA A 181 -1.02 4.43 -4.89
C ALA A 181 0.35 5.06 -4.73
N GLN A 182 1.02 4.90 -3.57
CA GLN A 182 2.35 5.45 -3.34
C GLN A 182 3.39 4.79 -4.25
N ILE A 183 4.10 5.59 -5.02
CA ILE A 183 5.26 5.16 -5.82
C ILE A 183 6.50 5.36 -4.97
N ILE A 184 7.22 4.29 -4.67
CA ILE A 184 8.45 4.34 -3.88
C ILE A 184 9.63 4.60 -4.79
N LYS A 185 10.36 5.69 -4.56
CA LYS A 185 11.60 6.05 -5.26
C LYS A 185 12.81 5.59 -4.45
N LYS A 186 14.00 5.68 -5.05
CA LYS A 186 15.25 5.24 -4.43
C LYS A 186 15.45 5.89 -3.06
N GLY A 187 15.73 5.07 -2.05
CA GLY A 187 16.01 5.51 -0.68
C GLY A 187 14.79 6.02 0.10
N GLN A 188 13.62 6.08 -0.50
CA GLN A 188 12.39 6.45 0.23
C GLN A 188 11.97 5.35 1.20
N ARG A 189 11.34 5.78 2.30
CA ARG A 189 10.68 4.87 3.25
C ARG A 189 9.20 5.24 3.35
N PHE A 190 8.37 4.21 3.42
CA PHE A 190 6.93 4.33 3.66
C PHE A 190 6.59 3.63 4.98
N ILE A 191 6.13 4.41 5.95
CA ILE A 191 5.92 3.95 7.33
C ILE A 191 4.43 3.99 7.65
N SER A 192 3.91 2.86 8.08
CA SER A 192 2.51 2.70 8.47
C SER A 192 2.38 1.77 9.67
N ASN A 193 1.33 1.94 10.45
CA ASN A 193 0.94 1.02 11.52
C ASN A 193 -0.23 0.13 11.06
N SER A 194 -0.06 -0.55 9.92
CA SER A 194 -1.15 -1.32 9.31
C SER A 194 -1.54 -2.57 10.09
N ALA A 195 -0.68 -3.10 10.95
CA ALA A 195 -0.95 -4.30 11.74
C ALA A 195 -1.96 -4.04 12.86
N VAL A 196 -1.72 -3.03 13.68
CA VAL A 196 -2.62 -2.58 14.76
C VAL A 196 -3.66 -1.61 14.24
N ALA A 197 -3.32 -0.83 13.21
CA ALA A 197 -4.17 0.14 12.54
C ALA A 197 -4.74 1.22 13.48
N SER A 198 -3.93 1.70 14.41
CA SER A 198 -4.32 2.76 15.35
C SER A 198 -4.50 4.10 14.62
N MET A 199 -5.65 4.75 14.81
CA MET A 199 -5.80 6.17 14.48
C MET A 199 -4.95 7.00 15.45
N GLY A 200 -4.40 8.13 14.95
CA GLY A 200 -3.54 9.03 15.75
C GLY A 200 -2.09 8.57 15.91
N TYR A 201 -1.70 7.41 15.40
CA TYR A 201 -0.30 6.96 15.36
C TYR A 201 0.59 7.91 14.53
N ASP A 202 0.07 8.41 13.47
CA ASP A 202 0.72 9.07 12.34
C ASP A 202 1.44 10.37 12.74
N LEU A 203 0.77 11.27 13.46
CA LEU A 203 1.36 12.55 13.86
C LEU A 203 2.55 12.37 14.83
N PRO A 204 2.42 11.61 15.94
CA PRO A 204 3.56 11.27 16.80
C PRO A 204 4.68 10.52 16.09
N ALA A 205 4.35 9.63 15.15
CA ALA A 205 5.35 8.90 14.37
C ALA A 205 6.15 9.83 13.45
N ALA A 206 5.51 10.82 12.82
CA ALA A 206 6.20 11.81 12.02
C ALA A 206 7.19 12.65 12.87
N ILE A 207 6.81 13.00 14.10
CA ILE A 207 7.69 13.67 15.07
C ILE A 207 8.90 12.79 15.41
N GLY A 208 8.65 11.52 15.74
CA GLY A 208 9.71 10.58 16.07
C GLY A 208 10.70 10.37 14.92
N ILE A 209 10.22 10.28 13.70
CA ILE A 209 11.03 10.14 12.49
C ILE A 209 11.85 11.41 12.24
N TRP A 210 11.20 12.57 12.35
CA TRP A 210 11.90 13.85 12.22
C TRP A 210 13.03 13.99 13.24
N ALA A 211 12.77 13.65 14.50
CA ALA A 211 13.77 13.68 15.57
C ALA A 211 14.91 12.68 15.33
N ALA A 212 14.60 11.46 14.89
CA ALA A 212 15.59 10.43 14.59
C ALA A 212 16.50 10.80 13.40
N SER A 213 15.97 11.50 12.40
CA SER A 213 16.74 11.91 11.22
C SER A 213 17.84 12.96 11.50
N ARG A 214 17.79 13.60 12.67
CA ARG A 214 18.72 14.68 13.07
C ARG A 214 19.75 14.28 14.15
N LYS A 215 19.77 13.02 14.56
CA LYS A 215 20.80 12.52 15.47
C LYS A 215 22.03 12.11 14.68
N ASP A 216 23.16 12.75 15.00
CA ASP A 216 24.47 12.49 14.41
C ASP A 216 24.76 10.97 14.27
N GLY A 217 24.75 10.48 13.06
CA GLY A 217 25.39 9.23 12.64
C GLY A 217 24.87 7.89 13.20
N ALA A 218 23.93 7.86 14.13
CA ALA A 218 23.55 6.60 14.81
C ALA A 218 22.49 5.78 14.06
N TYR A 219 21.83 6.32 13.04
CA TYR A 219 20.83 5.62 12.24
C TYR A 219 21.12 5.72 10.75
N SER A 220 22.13 4.99 10.29
CA SER A 220 22.55 4.93 8.89
C SER A 220 21.60 4.11 7.99
N MET A 221 20.51 3.58 8.48
CA MET A 221 19.54 2.80 7.70
C MET A 221 18.42 3.66 7.14
N GLY A 222 18.75 4.58 6.22
CA GLY A 222 17.74 5.30 5.44
C GLY A 222 16.89 6.29 6.22
N ALA A 223 17.45 6.97 7.21
CA ALA A 223 16.84 8.14 7.81
C ALA A 223 16.73 9.27 6.77
N ALA A 224 15.70 10.12 6.87
CA ALA A 224 15.65 11.33 6.08
C ALA A 224 16.96 12.10 6.24
N ARG A 225 17.51 12.62 5.14
CA ARG A 225 18.73 13.40 5.19
C ARG A 225 18.50 14.64 6.05
N GLU A 226 19.50 15.08 6.74
CA GLU A 226 19.44 16.33 7.51
C GLU A 226 18.96 17.46 6.58
N GLY A 227 17.90 18.17 6.99
CA GLY A 227 17.28 19.21 6.18
C GLY A 227 16.13 18.75 5.27
N GLU A 228 15.83 17.46 5.17
CA GLU A 228 14.66 16.99 4.40
C GLU A 228 13.40 16.97 5.27
N ASP A 229 12.28 17.36 4.66
CA ASP A 229 10.97 17.31 5.30
C ASP A 229 10.45 15.87 5.40
N VAL A 230 9.79 15.57 6.51
CA VAL A 230 8.99 14.36 6.67
C VAL A 230 7.60 14.61 6.08
N ILE A 231 7.10 13.68 5.31
CA ILE A 231 5.76 13.74 4.71
C ILE A 231 4.80 12.95 5.57
N LEU A 232 3.74 13.59 6.01
CA LEU A 232 2.65 12.94 6.74
C LEU A 232 1.38 12.98 5.90
N ILE A 233 0.76 11.82 5.66
CA ILE A 233 -0.57 11.72 5.07
C ILE A 233 -1.50 11.14 6.14
N THR A 234 -2.47 11.92 6.57
CA THR A 234 -3.42 11.56 7.63
C THR A 234 -4.85 11.77 7.19
N GLY A 235 -5.82 11.25 7.94
CA GLY A 235 -7.25 11.54 7.75
C GLY A 235 -7.73 12.61 8.72
N ASP A 236 -8.83 13.28 8.36
CA ASP A 236 -9.52 14.28 9.18
C ASP A 236 -9.94 13.73 10.57
N GLY A 237 -10.31 12.45 10.63
CA GLY A 237 -10.64 11.77 11.90
C GLY A 237 -9.39 11.29 12.66
N SER A 238 -8.35 10.82 11.96
CA SER A 238 -7.13 10.27 12.60
C SER A 238 -6.35 11.36 13.33
N ILE A 239 -6.20 12.52 12.73
CA ILE A 239 -5.44 13.65 13.32
C ILE A 239 -6.05 14.13 14.64
N GLN A 240 -7.40 13.96 14.83
CA GLN A 240 -8.07 14.37 16.06
C GLN A 240 -7.54 13.67 17.31
N MET A 241 -6.98 12.48 17.18
CA MET A 241 -6.56 11.67 18.32
C MET A 241 -5.34 12.24 19.04
N ASN A 242 -4.52 13.07 18.37
CA ASN A 242 -3.30 13.65 18.90
C ASN A 242 -3.07 15.09 18.43
N LEU A 243 -4.13 15.91 18.34
CA LEU A 243 -4.05 17.30 17.88
C LEU A 243 -3.04 18.16 18.65
N GLN A 244 -2.86 17.89 19.95
CA GLN A 244 -1.92 18.61 20.79
C GLN A 244 -0.48 18.53 20.28
N GLU A 245 -0.12 17.52 19.54
CA GLU A 245 1.21 17.36 18.96
C GLU A 245 1.53 18.36 17.84
N LEU A 246 0.52 19.03 17.31
CA LEU A 246 0.73 20.18 16.42
C LEU A 246 1.54 21.28 17.13
N GLN A 247 1.31 21.49 18.44
CA GLN A 247 2.09 22.44 19.22
C GLN A 247 3.56 21.99 19.36
N THR A 248 3.81 20.70 19.53
CA THR A 248 5.18 20.14 19.59
C THR A 248 5.93 20.42 18.28
N ILE A 249 5.29 20.20 17.15
CA ILE A 249 5.87 20.42 15.82
C ILE A 249 6.20 21.91 15.60
N ILE A 250 5.29 22.82 15.92
CA ILE A 250 5.50 24.27 15.77
C ILE A 250 6.61 24.75 16.70
N HIS A 251 6.59 24.35 17.98
CA HIS A 251 7.58 24.75 18.97
C HIS A 251 9.01 24.41 18.53
N HIS A 252 9.19 23.19 18.02
CA HIS A 252 10.49 22.68 17.55
C HIS A 252 10.79 23.01 16.08
N LYS A 253 9.93 23.73 15.40
CA LYS A 253 10.06 24.10 13.96
C LYS A 253 10.37 22.89 13.09
N MET A 254 9.65 21.78 13.33
CA MET A 254 9.90 20.53 12.62
C MET A 254 9.42 20.63 11.17
N GLY A 255 10.30 20.30 10.22
CA GLY A 255 9.93 20.23 8.79
C GLY A 255 9.04 19.02 8.51
N ILE A 256 7.75 19.14 8.81
CA ILE A 256 6.75 18.09 8.58
C ILE A 256 5.66 18.68 7.68
N LYS A 257 5.48 18.10 6.50
CA LYS A 257 4.40 18.46 5.56
C LYS A 257 3.21 17.55 5.82
N ILE A 258 2.12 18.11 6.35
CA ILE A 258 0.94 17.39 6.79
C ILE A 258 -0.14 17.50 5.71
N PHE A 259 -0.39 16.40 5.00
CA PHE A 259 -1.49 16.27 4.04
C PHE A 259 -2.68 15.60 4.73
N ILE A 260 -3.77 16.33 4.90
CA ILE A 260 -5.01 15.84 5.50
C ILE A 260 -5.96 15.42 4.38
N ILE A 261 -6.24 14.13 4.31
CA ILE A 261 -7.29 13.57 3.44
C ILE A 261 -8.62 13.75 4.17
N ASN A 262 -9.35 14.78 3.80
CA ASN A 262 -10.64 15.09 4.40
C ASN A 262 -11.78 14.48 3.57
N ASN A 263 -12.36 13.41 4.08
CA ASN A 263 -13.54 12.74 3.53
C ASN A 263 -14.77 12.89 4.45
N GLY A 264 -14.77 13.88 5.34
CA GLY A 264 -15.88 14.19 6.24
C GLY A 264 -16.12 13.12 7.29
N GLY A 265 -15.07 12.36 7.70
CA GLY A 265 -15.20 11.39 8.78
C GLY A 265 -14.53 10.04 8.60
N TYR A 266 -15.14 9.00 9.16
CA TYR A 266 -14.57 7.64 9.22
C TYR A 266 -14.99 6.81 8.01
N HIS A 267 -14.35 7.06 6.88
CA HIS A 267 -14.74 6.52 5.57
C HIS A 267 -14.75 4.99 5.50
N SER A 268 -13.79 4.31 6.12
CA SER A 268 -13.77 2.83 6.15
C SER A 268 -15.00 2.25 6.87
N ILE A 269 -15.43 2.90 7.96
CA ILE A 269 -16.62 2.51 8.71
C ILE A 269 -17.87 2.82 7.89
N ARG A 270 -17.92 4.00 7.27
CA ARG A 270 -19.00 4.41 6.35
C ARG A 270 -19.24 3.37 5.26
N GLN A 271 -18.17 2.93 4.58
CA GLN A 271 -18.28 1.89 3.55
C GLN A 271 -18.79 0.56 4.12
N THR A 272 -18.32 0.18 5.30
CA THR A 272 -18.78 -1.06 5.94
C THR A 272 -20.26 -0.99 6.29
N GLN A 273 -20.70 0.11 6.89
CA GLN A 273 -22.11 0.31 7.22
C GLN A 273 -22.97 0.29 5.96
N LYS A 274 -22.63 1.07 4.94
CA LYS A 274 -23.37 1.10 3.66
C LYS A 274 -23.48 -0.28 3.00
N ASN A 275 -22.39 -1.04 2.98
CA ASN A 275 -22.34 -2.32 2.26
C ASN A 275 -23.06 -3.46 2.98
N PHE A 276 -23.11 -3.45 4.31
CA PHE A 276 -23.62 -4.61 5.08
C PHE A 276 -24.87 -4.31 5.89
N PHE A 277 -25.08 -3.05 6.31
CA PHE A 277 -26.16 -2.69 7.24
C PHE A 277 -27.17 -1.70 6.62
N GLY A 278 -26.74 -0.93 5.61
CA GLY A 278 -27.61 0.09 4.99
C GLY A 278 -27.72 1.38 5.82
N GLU A 279 -28.78 2.15 5.58
CA GLU A 279 -29.07 3.39 6.30
C GLU A 279 -30.00 3.10 7.53
N PRO A 280 -29.96 3.92 8.60
CA PRO A 280 -29.13 5.13 8.73
C PRO A 280 -27.68 4.82 9.12
N LEU A 281 -26.74 5.69 8.72
CA LEU A 281 -25.37 5.66 9.17
C LEU A 281 -25.27 6.18 10.62
N VAL A 282 -24.31 5.63 11.39
CA VAL A 282 -24.10 6.00 12.80
C VAL A 282 -22.63 6.23 13.09
N GLY A 283 -22.26 7.36 13.68
CA GLY A 283 -20.92 7.67 14.17
C GLY A 283 -19.85 7.75 13.10
N VAL A 284 -20.18 8.10 11.85
CA VAL A 284 -19.23 8.08 10.73
C VAL A 284 -18.81 9.46 10.23
N GLY A 285 -19.59 10.47 10.48
CA GLY A 285 -19.27 11.82 10.02
C GLY A 285 -20.49 12.72 9.86
N TYR A 286 -20.37 13.75 9.03
CA TYR A 286 -21.47 14.71 8.81
C TYR A 286 -22.72 14.04 8.25
N ASP A 287 -22.58 13.04 7.42
CA ASP A 287 -23.69 12.30 6.80
C ASP A 287 -24.45 11.39 7.76
N SER A 288 -23.88 11.05 8.92
CA SER A 288 -24.61 10.36 10.00
C SER A 288 -25.38 11.32 10.92
N GLY A 289 -25.06 12.63 10.89
CA GLY A 289 -25.72 13.67 11.67
C GLY A 289 -25.40 13.70 13.17
N ASP A 290 -24.62 12.74 13.66
CA ASP A 290 -24.26 12.57 15.07
C ASP A 290 -22.78 12.83 15.37
N LEU A 291 -21.97 13.17 14.34
CA LEU A 291 -20.54 13.44 14.45
C LEU A 291 -20.13 14.58 13.50
N SER A 292 -19.25 15.45 13.99
CA SER A 292 -18.65 16.53 13.20
C SER A 292 -17.17 16.68 13.50
N PHE A 293 -16.46 17.37 12.62
CA PHE A 293 -15.02 17.61 12.72
C PHE A 293 -14.73 19.11 12.74
N PRO A 294 -13.60 19.53 13.35
CA PRO A 294 -13.18 20.93 13.33
C PRO A 294 -12.94 21.44 11.91
N ASP A 295 -13.14 22.71 11.71
CA ASP A 295 -12.67 23.44 10.54
C ASP A 295 -11.14 23.47 10.54
N MET A 296 -10.52 22.83 9.54
CA MET A 296 -9.05 22.64 9.49
C MET A 296 -8.29 23.95 9.23
N GLU A 297 -8.90 24.92 8.55
CA GLU A 297 -8.29 26.23 8.35
C GLU A 297 -8.19 27.00 9.68
N LYS A 298 -9.28 27.03 10.45
CA LYS A 298 -9.28 27.66 11.77
C LYS A 298 -8.35 26.94 12.75
N LEU A 299 -8.34 25.63 12.70
CA LEU A 299 -7.43 24.80 13.50
C LEU A 299 -5.96 25.13 13.16
N SER A 300 -5.63 25.18 11.89
CA SER A 300 -4.28 25.54 11.41
C SER A 300 -3.88 26.93 11.88
N ALA A 301 -4.78 27.90 11.76
CA ALA A 301 -4.54 29.26 12.24
C ALA A 301 -4.33 29.33 13.76
N ALA A 302 -5.10 28.55 14.54
CA ALA A 302 -4.97 28.50 16.00
C ALA A 302 -3.60 27.99 16.47
N TYR A 303 -3.00 27.04 15.74
CA TYR A 303 -1.64 26.53 16.01
C TYR A 303 -0.54 27.32 15.27
N GLY A 304 -0.90 28.28 14.40
CA GLY A 304 0.07 29.07 13.65
C GLY A 304 0.69 28.39 12.43
N TYR A 305 -0.01 27.42 11.84
CA TYR A 305 0.45 26.76 10.61
C TYR A 305 0.08 27.55 9.36
N PRO A 306 0.98 27.65 8.37
CA PRO A 306 0.59 27.92 7.00
C PRO A 306 -0.40 26.86 6.52
N TYR A 307 -1.45 27.29 5.81
CA TYR A 307 -2.52 26.41 5.34
C TYR A 307 -2.69 26.49 3.83
N VAL A 308 -2.87 25.32 3.22
CA VAL A 308 -3.16 25.14 1.80
C VAL A 308 -4.38 24.25 1.67
N ARG A 309 -5.23 24.48 0.67
CA ARG A 309 -6.43 23.67 0.44
C ARG A 309 -6.55 23.29 -1.03
N ALA A 310 -6.99 22.04 -1.28
CA ALA A 310 -7.45 21.58 -2.59
C ALA A 310 -8.84 20.96 -2.45
N GLU A 311 -9.78 21.37 -3.31
CA GLU A 311 -11.16 20.92 -3.27
C GLU A 311 -11.51 19.95 -4.40
N HIS A 312 -10.78 19.98 -5.51
CA HIS A 312 -10.98 19.13 -6.68
C HIS A 312 -9.66 18.74 -7.36
N ASN A 313 -9.71 17.77 -8.26
CA ASN A 313 -8.51 17.24 -8.91
C ASN A 313 -7.64 18.29 -9.60
N GLY A 314 -8.25 19.31 -10.20
CA GLY A 314 -7.52 20.37 -10.90
C GLY A 314 -6.57 21.19 -10.01
N GLN A 315 -6.83 21.24 -8.70
CA GLN A 315 -6.01 21.98 -7.73
C GLN A 315 -4.90 21.13 -7.08
N LEU A 316 -4.93 19.79 -7.24
CA LEU A 316 -4.00 18.90 -6.55
C LEU A 316 -2.53 19.20 -6.84
N ALA A 317 -2.20 19.44 -8.10
CA ALA A 317 -0.83 19.70 -8.51
C ALA A 317 -0.26 20.94 -7.82
N GLU A 318 -0.96 22.06 -7.92
CA GLU A 318 -0.56 23.34 -7.36
C GLU A 318 -0.50 23.29 -5.82
N ALA A 319 -1.52 22.71 -5.17
CA ALA A 319 -1.58 22.62 -3.73
C ALA A 319 -0.41 21.79 -3.15
N VAL A 320 -0.08 20.67 -3.77
CA VAL A 320 1.05 19.83 -3.36
C VAL A 320 2.37 20.56 -3.57
N GLU A 321 2.58 21.17 -4.72
CA GLU A 321 3.81 21.93 -5.03
C GLU A 321 4.01 23.10 -4.06
N LYS A 322 2.95 23.86 -3.81
CA LYS A 322 2.95 24.96 -2.84
C LYS A 322 3.31 24.49 -1.44
N THR A 323 2.71 23.38 -1.00
CA THR A 323 2.98 22.79 0.32
C THR A 323 4.42 22.34 0.46
N LEU A 324 4.97 21.67 -0.55
CA LEU A 324 6.35 21.17 -0.54
C LEU A 324 7.39 22.28 -0.67
N ALA A 325 7.04 23.43 -1.26
CA ALA A 325 7.94 24.56 -1.44
C ALA A 325 8.06 25.47 -0.20
N MET A 326 7.09 25.44 0.72
CA MET A 326 7.13 26.24 1.95
C MET A 326 8.16 25.67 2.93
N GLU A 327 8.86 26.54 3.64
CA GLU A 327 9.77 26.14 4.73
C GLU A 327 8.99 25.76 6.00
N GLY A 328 9.52 24.82 6.78
CA GLY A 328 8.95 24.40 8.06
C GLY A 328 7.67 23.58 7.94
N PRO A 329 6.90 23.49 9.02
CA PRO A 329 5.66 22.71 9.04
C PRO A 329 4.53 23.43 8.29
N VAL A 330 3.76 22.66 7.51
CA VAL A 330 2.63 23.15 6.70
C VAL A 330 1.50 22.14 6.77
N ILE A 331 0.26 22.63 6.83
CA ILE A 331 -0.94 21.79 6.67
C ILE A 331 -1.52 22.03 5.28
N CYS A 332 -1.72 20.92 4.54
CA CYS A 332 -2.45 20.89 3.28
C CYS A 332 -3.69 20.02 3.44
N GLU A 333 -4.86 20.61 3.39
CA GLU A 333 -6.13 19.89 3.40
C GLU A 333 -6.57 19.57 1.97
N ILE A 334 -6.88 18.30 1.72
CA ILE A 334 -7.42 17.84 0.44
C ILE A 334 -8.81 17.28 0.68
N ILE A 335 -9.81 17.96 0.16
CA ILE A 335 -11.20 17.51 0.23
C ILE A 335 -11.40 16.40 -0.80
N VAL A 336 -11.76 15.21 -0.31
CA VAL A 336 -11.93 14.05 -1.19
C VAL A 336 -13.35 13.50 -1.16
N SER A 337 -13.75 12.87 -2.27
CA SER A 337 -15.06 12.26 -2.42
C SER A 337 -15.30 11.13 -1.42
N THR A 338 -16.47 11.12 -0.82
CA THR A 338 -16.97 10.03 0.03
C THR A 338 -17.51 8.85 -0.78
N ASP A 339 -17.69 9.01 -2.09
CA ASP A 339 -18.22 7.97 -2.98
C ASP A 339 -17.14 7.07 -3.57
N GLN A 340 -15.86 7.44 -3.40
CA GLN A 340 -14.74 6.64 -3.87
C GLN A 340 -14.52 5.43 -2.95
N ASN A 341 -14.85 4.25 -3.43
CA ASN A 341 -14.52 2.99 -2.75
C ASN A 341 -13.02 2.70 -2.82
N PHE A 342 -12.52 1.95 -1.82
CA PHE A 342 -11.18 1.37 -1.92
C PHE A 342 -11.18 0.26 -2.96
N GLU A 343 -10.32 0.39 -3.97
CA GLU A 343 -10.22 -0.57 -5.08
C GLU A 343 -8.78 -0.68 -5.62
N PRO A 344 -8.27 -1.91 -5.85
CA PRO A 344 -8.95 -3.16 -5.52
C PRO A 344 -8.99 -3.42 -4.01
N LYS A 345 -9.91 -4.28 -3.56
CA LYS A 345 -10.06 -4.61 -2.14
C LYS A 345 -10.49 -6.07 -1.98
N SER A 346 -9.85 -6.79 -1.08
CA SER A 346 -10.40 -8.06 -0.61
C SER A 346 -11.71 -7.79 0.13
N SER A 347 -12.80 -8.32 -0.35
CA SER A 347 -14.16 -8.09 0.16
C SER A 347 -14.90 -9.39 0.26
N ALA A 348 -15.76 -9.53 1.27
CA ALA A 348 -16.66 -10.67 1.34
C ALA A 348 -17.58 -10.70 0.11
N LYS A 349 -17.80 -11.89 -0.43
CA LYS A 349 -18.72 -12.17 -1.55
C LYS A 349 -19.97 -12.85 -0.97
N ARG A 350 -21.12 -12.38 -1.39
CA ARG A 350 -22.39 -13.02 -1.02
C ARG A 350 -22.74 -14.04 -2.10
N LEU A 351 -22.86 -15.31 -1.69
CA LEU A 351 -23.31 -16.38 -2.57
C LEU A 351 -24.82 -16.31 -2.81
N PRO A 352 -25.35 -17.03 -3.84
CA PRO A 352 -26.78 -17.03 -4.15
C PRO A 352 -27.67 -17.49 -2.97
N ASP A 353 -27.17 -18.32 -2.08
CA ASP A 353 -27.86 -18.79 -0.86
C ASP A 353 -27.81 -17.77 0.30
N GLY A 354 -27.18 -16.61 0.09
CA GLY A 354 -27.03 -15.57 1.09
C GLY A 354 -25.78 -15.70 1.98
N THR A 355 -25.04 -16.79 1.87
CA THR A 355 -23.80 -17.03 2.65
C THR A 355 -22.73 -16.03 2.28
N LEU A 356 -22.03 -15.48 3.28
CA LEU A 356 -20.86 -14.62 3.07
C LEU A 356 -19.59 -15.46 3.09
N VAL A 357 -18.80 -15.37 2.05
CA VAL A 357 -17.50 -16.04 1.93
C VAL A 357 -16.38 -15.03 1.70
N SER A 358 -15.19 -15.37 2.19
CA SER A 358 -13.97 -14.63 1.86
C SER A 358 -13.33 -15.29 0.63
N PRO A 359 -13.34 -14.67 -0.54
CA PRO A 359 -12.71 -15.22 -1.73
C PRO A 359 -11.18 -15.27 -1.57
N PRO A 360 -10.47 -16.07 -2.37
CA PRO A 360 -9.01 -16.02 -2.45
C PRO A 360 -8.53 -14.66 -2.95
N LEU A 361 -7.24 -14.34 -2.72
CA LEU A 361 -6.70 -13.01 -2.98
C LEU A 361 -6.68 -12.59 -4.45
N GLU A 362 -6.74 -13.50 -5.39
CA GLU A 362 -6.91 -13.17 -6.80
C GLU A 362 -8.28 -12.56 -7.10
N ASP A 363 -9.31 -12.89 -6.33
CA ASP A 363 -10.70 -12.44 -6.57
C ASP A 363 -11.04 -11.23 -5.69
N MET A 364 -10.53 -10.06 -6.07
CA MET A 364 -10.73 -8.78 -5.37
C MET A 364 -11.91 -7.99 -5.91
N ALA A 365 -12.56 -7.21 -5.05
CA ALA A 365 -13.58 -6.24 -5.48
C ALA A 365 -12.93 -4.96 -6.08
N PRO A 366 -13.54 -4.34 -7.11
CA PRO A 366 -14.70 -4.84 -7.87
C PRO A 366 -14.38 -6.16 -8.58
N PHE A 367 -15.25 -7.16 -8.40
CA PHE A 367 -14.99 -8.49 -8.95
C PHE A 367 -14.90 -8.46 -10.46
N LEU A 368 -13.90 -9.15 -11.01
CA LEU A 368 -13.75 -9.30 -12.45
C LEU A 368 -14.78 -10.30 -13.00
N PRO A 369 -15.21 -10.17 -14.26
CA PRO A 369 -15.96 -11.20 -14.94
C PRO A 369 -15.22 -12.55 -14.92
N ASP A 370 -15.97 -13.65 -14.92
CA ASP A 370 -15.37 -15.00 -14.84
C ASP A 370 -14.41 -15.27 -15.99
N GLU A 371 -14.75 -14.87 -17.21
CA GLU A 371 -13.89 -15.00 -18.40
C GLU A 371 -12.56 -14.25 -18.21
N GLU A 372 -12.62 -13.02 -17.72
CA GLU A 372 -11.42 -12.22 -17.47
C GLU A 372 -10.57 -12.81 -16.33
N MET A 373 -11.21 -13.36 -15.29
CA MET A 373 -10.49 -14.08 -14.24
C MET A 373 -9.80 -15.32 -14.78
N ASP A 374 -10.46 -16.12 -15.60
CA ASP A 374 -9.89 -17.33 -16.21
C ASP A 374 -8.68 -17.00 -17.12
N GLU A 375 -8.71 -15.86 -17.82
CA GLU A 375 -7.56 -15.36 -18.59
C GLU A 375 -6.32 -15.00 -17.74
N ASN A 376 -6.51 -14.63 -16.49
CA ASN A 376 -5.43 -14.19 -15.59
C ASN A 376 -4.90 -15.31 -14.67
N MET A 377 -5.53 -16.49 -14.67
CA MET A 377 -5.15 -17.59 -13.79
C MET A 377 -4.40 -18.67 -14.53
N ILE A 378 -3.18 -18.96 -14.06
CA ILE A 378 -2.35 -20.06 -14.52
C ILE A 378 -2.74 -21.34 -13.77
N ILE A 379 -3.06 -21.22 -12.49
CA ILE A 379 -3.51 -22.31 -11.64
C ILE A 379 -5.05 -22.43 -11.66
N PRO A 380 -5.64 -23.57 -11.34
CA PRO A 380 -7.08 -23.73 -11.24
C PRO A 380 -7.71 -22.72 -10.26
N ARG A 381 -8.79 -22.08 -10.69
CA ARG A 381 -9.58 -21.19 -9.83
C ARG A 381 -10.31 -21.98 -8.74
N ILE A 382 -10.41 -21.38 -7.56
CA ILE A 382 -11.38 -21.80 -6.56
C ILE A 382 -12.68 -21.07 -6.89
N LYS A 383 -13.65 -21.83 -7.45
CA LYS A 383 -15.02 -21.33 -7.66
C LYS A 383 -15.75 -21.44 -6.33
N GLY A 384 -16.06 -20.29 -5.73
CA GLY A 384 -16.84 -20.18 -4.51
C GLY A 384 -18.32 -20.00 -4.78
#